data_7fb7e00be05ca445c9fc110658e58190
#
_entry.id   7fb7e00be05ca445c9fc110658e58190
#
_cell.length_a   1.000
_cell.length_b   1.000
_cell.length_c   1.000
_cell.angle_alpha   90.00
_cell.angle_beta   90.00
_cell.angle_gamma   90.00
#
_symmetry.space_group_name_H-M   'P 1'
#
loop_
_entity.id
_entity.type
_entity.pdbx_description
1 polymer ?
#
loop_
_entity_poly.entity_id
_entity_poly.type
_entity_poly.pdbx_seq_one_letter_code
_entity_poly.pdbx_strand_id
1 'polypeptide(L)'
;MPSNDPIQLLKEIRQHKTQKELATILGVDTKTISRWENGHIAPSPVVGLALKDLAASQAKPKAKTVAKKKTKPKFTFIDLFAGIGGIRTAFEEQGGECVFTSEWDSYAQTTYSTNFPDSHAINGDITEVDAEDVPKHDILLAGFPCQPFSIAGVSKKNALGRAHGFADETQGTLFFDVARIIHERNPKAFLLENVKNLVSHDKGRTFDVIKRTLETELGYHIKYRVIDGAHFVPQHRERIIIVGFKKKTDFDFDEIELPPKNQRVIGEILHKTDGSEPVLEHDEGKYFDHGKKKPHDKYTLTDGLWTYLQNYAAKHKAAGNGFGFGLVHPESVSRTLSARYYKDGSEILVYQGKKKNPRRLTPRECARLMGFSDDFKIPVSDTRAYKQFGNSVVVDVMRHAAKIMAPKL
;
A
#
# COMPACT_ATOMS: atom_id res chain seq x y z
N MET A 1 0.59 -40.84 -2.09
CA MET A 1 1.76 -39.98 -2.15
C MET A 1 1.72 -39.24 -3.49
N PRO A 2 1.94 -37.94 -3.58
CA PRO A 2 1.96 -37.26 -4.87
C PRO A 2 3.07 -37.86 -5.75
N SER A 3 2.79 -37.94 -7.03
CA SER A 3 3.73 -38.46 -8.02
C SER A 3 5.05 -37.71 -7.99
N ASN A 4 6.17 -38.41 -8.16
CA ASN A 4 7.49 -37.76 -8.33
C ASN A 4 7.78 -37.33 -9.77
N ASP A 5 6.88 -37.67 -10.70
CA ASP A 5 6.99 -37.32 -12.12
C ASP A 5 6.51 -35.87 -12.35
N PRO A 6 7.37 -34.95 -12.84
CA PRO A 6 6.99 -33.57 -13.10
C PRO A 6 5.84 -33.39 -14.07
N ILE A 7 5.70 -34.30 -15.06
CA ILE A 7 4.61 -34.25 -16.06
C ILE A 7 3.28 -34.62 -15.42
N GLN A 8 3.31 -35.63 -14.54
CA GLN A 8 2.12 -36.06 -13.80
C GLN A 8 1.66 -34.96 -12.82
N LEU A 9 2.60 -34.36 -12.08
CA LEU A 9 2.33 -33.20 -11.22
C LEU A 9 1.75 -32.02 -11.99
N LEU A 10 2.29 -31.74 -13.18
CA LEU A 10 1.77 -30.70 -14.06
C LEU A 10 0.31 -30.98 -14.42
N LYS A 11 -0.03 -32.21 -14.83
CA LYS A 11 -1.40 -32.61 -15.17
C LYS A 11 -2.36 -32.49 -13.98
N GLU A 12 -1.92 -32.85 -12.78
CA GLU A 12 -2.70 -32.68 -11.54
C GLU A 12 -2.99 -31.21 -11.26
N ILE A 13 -1.97 -30.35 -11.35
CA ILE A 13 -2.12 -28.90 -11.12
C ILE A 13 -3.04 -28.27 -12.18
N ARG A 14 -3.00 -28.77 -13.42
CA ARG A 14 -3.85 -28.30 -14.54
C ARG A 14 -5.35 -28.58 -14.34
N GLN A 15 -5.73 -29.48 -13.44
CA GLN A 15 -7.14 -29.65 -13.06
C GLN A 15 -7.72 -28.40 -12.37
N HIS A 16 -6.86 -27.54 -11.83
CA HIS A 16 -7.25 -26.39 -11.02
C HIS A 16 -6.67 -25.04 -11.50
N LYS A 17 -5.80 -25.05 -12.53
CA LYS A 17 -5.17 -23.83 -13.08
C LYS A 17 -5.10 -23.88 -14.59
N THR A 18 -5.30 -22.74 -15.26
CA THR A 18 -5.14 -22.60 -16.71
C THR A 18 -3.66 -22.66 -17.12
N GLN A 19 -3.37 -22.94 -18.38
CA GLN A 19 -1.99 -22.87 -18.91
C GLN A 19 -1.38 -21.47 -18.71
N LYS A 20 -2.18 -20.41 -18.88
CA LYS A 20 -1.75 -19.02 -18.71
C LYS A 20 -1.34 -18.72 -17.27
N GLU A 21 -2.12 -19.14 -16.30
CA GLU A 21 -1.79 -18.98 -14.87
C GLU A 21 -0.51 -19.73 -14.49
N LEU A 22 -0.36 -20.97 -14.98
CA LEU A 22 0.82 -21.77 -14.71
C LEU A 22 2.07 -21.18 -15.36
N ALA A 23 1.95 -20.69 -16.59
CA ALA A 23 3.01 -20.00 -17.31
C ALA A 23 3.51 -18.78 -16.53
N THR A 24 2.59 -17.99 -15.99
CA THR A 24 2.91 -16.82 -15.14
C THR A 24 3.63 -17.23 -13.86
N ILE A 25 3.14 -18.26 -13.16
CA ILE A 25 3.73 -18.75 -11.89
C ILE A 25 5.15 -19.29 -12.10
N LEU A 26 5.37 -20.03 -13.20
CA LEU A 26 6.65 -20.68 -13.50
C LEU A 26 7.62 -19.79 -14.31
N GLY A 27 7.20 -18.57 -14.68
CA GLY A 27 8.02 -17.63 -15.46
C GLY A 27 8.35 -18.12 -16.88
N VAL A 28 7.42 -18.85 -17.53
CA VAL A 28 7.60 -19.41 -18.87
C VAL A 28 6.43 -19.00 -19.78
N ASP A 29 6.53 -19.24 -21.08
CA ASP A 29 5.42 -19.02 -22.01
C ASP A 29 4.41 -20.19 -22.01
N THR A 30 3.18 -19.91 -22.44
CA THR A 30 2.10 -20.92 -22.49
C THR A 30 2.40 -22.08 -23.47
N LYS A 31 3.19 -21.83 -24.53
CA LYS A 31 3.62 -22.88 -25.46
C LYS A 31 4.56 -23.86 -24.79
N THR A 32 5.38 -23.38 -23.86
CA THR A 32 6.28 -24.24 -23.06
C THR A 32 5.46 -25.13 -22.13
N ILE A 33 4.43 -24.62 -21.45
CA ILE A 33 3.50 -25.44 -20.66
C ILE A 33 2.84 -26.50 -21.52
N SER A 34 2.32 -26.15 -22.70
CA SER A 34 1.68 -27.08 -23.62
C SER A 34 2.64 -28.18 -24.09
N ARG A 35 3.92 -27.85 -24.37
CA ARG A 35 4.94 -28.84 -24.75
C ARG A 35 5.26 -29.83 -23.62
N TRP A 36 5.28 -29.37 -22.40
CA TRP A 36 5.46 -30.25 -21.24
C TRP A 36 4.24 -31.18 -21.02
N GLU A 37 3.01 -30.65 -21.14
CA GLU A 37 1.78 -31.44 -21.02
C GLU A 37 1.70 -32.58 -22.04
N ASN A 38 2.16 -32.29 -23.28
CA ASN A 38 2.15 -33.22 -24.38
C ASN A 38 3.41 -34.14 -24.46
N GLY A 39 4.32 -33.99 -23.47
CA GLY A 39 5.53 -34.81 -23.40
C GLY A 39 6.58 -34.52 -24.47
N HIS A 40 6.47 -33.41 -25.20
CA HIS A 40 7.44 -33.05 -26.24
C HIS A 40 8.79 -32.60 -25.65
N ILE A 41 8.78 -32.05 -24.45
CA ILE A 41 9.98 -31.63 -23.71
C ILE A 41 9.71 -31.89 -22.24
N ALA A 42 10.69 -32.41 -21.49
CA ALA A 42 10.59 -32.56 -20.06
C ALA A 42 10.85 -31.22 -19.32
N PRO A 43 10.11 -30.89 -18.26
CA PRO A 43 10.43 -29.77 -17.38
C PRO A 43 11.83 -29.93 -16.78
N SER A 44 12.57 -28.82 -16.63
CA SER A 44 13.88 -28.84 -15.96
C SER A 44 13.75 -29.27 -14.48
N PRO A 45 14.83 -29.78 -13.85
CA PRO A 45 14.79 -30.18 -12.43
C PRO A 45 14.31 -29.06 -11.51
N VAL A 46 14.66 -27.81 -11.79
CA VAL A 46 14.21 -26.63 -11.02
C VAL A 46 12.70 -26.42 -11.15
N VAL A 47 12.16 -26.57 -12.36
CA VAL A 47 10.71 -26.50 -12.60
C VAL A 47 10.00 -27.70 -11.94
N GLY A 48 10.61 -28.89 -11.97
CA GLY A 48 10.09 -30.06 -11.27
C GLY A 48 9.94 -29.84 -9.75
N LEU A 49 10.89 -29.17 -9.12
CA LEU A 49 10.78 -28.75 -7.71
C LEU A 49 9.64 -27.77 -7.50
N ALA A 50 9.55 -26.73 -8.33
CA ALA A 50 8.47 -25.75 -8.26
C ALA A 50 7.07 -26.40 -8.43
N LEU A 51 6.93 -27.37 -9.31
CA LEU A 51 5.70 -28.15 -9.50
C LEU A 51 5.38 -29.01 -8.27
N LYS A 52 6.39 -29.61 -7.60
CA LYS A 52 6.20 -30.32 -6.33
C LYS A 52 5.70 -29.41 -5.23
N ASP A 53 6.28 -28.24 -5.08
CA ASP A 53 5.87 -27.25 -4.09
C ASP A 53 4.44 -26.75 -4.35
N LEU A 54 4.09 -26.53 -5.61
CA LEU A 54 2.74 -26.14 -6.04
C LEU A 54 1.72 -27.27 -5.75
N ALA A 55 2.05 -28.53 -6.05
CA ALA A 55 1.19 -29.68 -5.75
C ALA A 55 1.05 -29.89 -4.23
N ALA A 56 2.14 -29.76 -3.47
CA ALA A 56 2.13 -29.87 -2.01
C ALA A 56 1.32 -28.74 -1.35
N SER A 57 1.34 -27.54 -1.93
CA SER A 57 0.52 -26.41 -1.46
C SER A 57 -0.98 -26.63 -1.70
N GLN A 58 -1.35 -27.39 -2.73
CA GLN A 58 -2.73 -27.80 -2.99
C GLN A 58 -3.17 -28.99 -2.11
N ALA A 59 -2.25 -29.88 -1.74
CA ALA A 59 -2.51 -31.07 -0.93
C ALA A 59 -2.53 -30.81 0.59
N LYS A 60 -2.04 -29.65 1.06
CA LYS A 60 -2.21 -29.27 2.46
C LYS A 60 -3.71 -29.06 2.73
N PRO A 61 -4.33 -29.81 3.66
CA PRO A 61 -5.68 -29.47 4.09
C PRO A 61 -5.63 -28.00 4.50
N LYS A 62 -6.51 -27.17 3.90
CA LYS A 62 -6.72 -25.79 4.38
C LYS A 62 -6.76 -25.89 5.89
N ALA A 63 -5.75 -25.34 6.57
CA ALA A 63 -5.78 -25.24 8.01
C ALA A 63 -7.19 -24.74 8.31
N LYS A 64 -7.92 -25.46 9.17
CA LYS A 64 -9.22 -25.04 9.65
C LYS A 64 -8.99 -23.71 10.34
N THR A 65 -8.97 -22.64 9.57
CA THR A 65 -9.30 -21.34 10.08
C THR A 65 -10.61 -21.56 10.78
N VAL A 66 -10.61 -21.45 12.09
CA VAL A 66 -11.83 -21.41 12.89
C VAL A 66 -12.70 -20.40 12.17
N ALA A 67 -13.72 -20.88 11.47
CA ALA A 67 -14.65 -20.03 10.75
C ALA A 67 -15.30 -19.16 11.82
N LYS A 68 -14.77 -17.94 12.01
CA LYS A 68 -15.55 -16.89 12.66
C LYS A 68 -16.86 -16.90 11.88
N LYS A 69 -17.98 -17.20 12.54
CA LYS A 69 -19.31 -17.07 11.97
C LYS A 69 -19.30 -15.78 11.18
N LYS A 70 -19.43 -15.84 9.84
CA LYS A 70 -19.52 -14.65 8.99
C LYS A 70 -20.76 -13.90 9.45
N THR A 71 -20.59 -12.97 10.36
CA THR A 71 -21.60 -11.94 10.63
C THR A 71 -21.76 -11.17 9.34
N LYS A 72 -22.99 -10.86 8.95
CA LYS A 72 -23.25 -10.04 7.77
C LYS A 72 -22.41 -8.76 7.89
N PRO A 73 -21.66 -8.37 6.86
CA PRO A 73 -20.86 -7.14 6.93
C PRO A 73 -21.77 -5.95 7.18
N LYS A 74 -21.28 -4.97 7.91
CA LYS A 74 -22.03 -3.74 8.18
C LYS A 74 -22.20 -2.89 6.93
N PHE A 75 -21.19 -2.94 6.05
CA PHE A 75 -21.13 -2.25 4.76
C PHE A 75 -20.14 -2.95 3.85
N THR A 76 -20.21 -2.65 2.56
CA THR A 76 -19.24 -3.11 1.55
C THR A 76 -18.39 -1.95 1.05
N PHE A 77 -17.16 -2.23 0.66
CA PHE A 77 -16.30 -1.21 0.07
C PHE A 77 -15.41 -1.77 -1.05
N ILE A 78 -14.89 -0.89 -1.86
CA ILE A 78 -13.85 -1.18 -2.86
C ILE A 78 -12.56 -0.44 -2.48
N ASP A 79 -11.40 -1.02 -2.84
CA ASP A 79 -10.07 -0.49 -2.53
C ASP A 79 -9.29 -0.26 -3.84
N LEU A 80 -9.21 1.00 -4.25
CA LEU A 80 -8.53 1.43 -5.48
C LEU A 80 -7.15 1.99 -5.15
N PHE A 81 -6.14 1.68 -6.01
CA PHE A 81 -4.75 1.98 -5.72
C PHE A 81 -4.32 1.40 -4.37
N ALA A 82 -4.75 0.16 -4.13
CA ALA A 82 -4.79 -0.47 -2.82
C ALA A 82 -3.42 -0.59 -2.14
N GLY A 83 -2.33 -0.54 -2.90
CA GLY A 83 -0.98 -0.70 -2.38
C GLY A 83 -0.83 -2.01 -1.63
N ILE A 84 -0.60 -1.90 -0.32
CA ILE A 84 -0.50 -3.04 0.58
C ILE A 84 -1.66 -3.13 1.59
N GLY A 85 -2.77 -2.41 1.33
CA GLY A 85 -4.00 -2.51 2.10
C GLY A 85 -4.07 -1.65 3.38
N GLY A 86 -3.30 -0.55 3.45
CA GLY A 86 -3.30 0.30 4.65
C GLY A 86 -4.65 0.98 4.93
N ILE A 87 -5.39 1.41 3.89
CA ILE A 87 -6.74 1.98 4.06
C ILE A 87 -7.73 0.86 4.36
N ARG A 88 -7.66 -0.25 3.62
CA ARG A 88 -8.51 -1.42 3.82
C ARG A 88 -8.51 -1.91 5.26
N THR A 89 -7.33 -2.07 5.87
CA THR A 89 -7.18 -2.51 7.26
C THR A 89 -8.10 -1.72 8.20
N ALA A 90 -8.13 -0.40 8.04
CA ALA A 90 -8.94 0.47 8.88
C ALA A 90 -10.46 0.25 8.71
N PHE A 91 -10.92 0.00 7.49
CA PHE A 91 -12.35 -0.18 7.22
C PHE A 91 -12.84 -1.60 7.53
N GLU A 92 -12.01 -2.64 7.37
CA GLU A 92 -12.34 -3.99 7.85
C GLU A 92 -12.49 -4.05 9.37
N GLU A 93 -11.67 -3.31 10.12
CA GLU A 93 -11.80 -3.18 11.58
C GLU A 93 -13.14 -2.56 12.01
N GLN A 94 -13.81 -1.77 11.16
CA GLN A 94 -15.16 -1.25 11.39
C GLN A 94 -16.28 -2.22 10.97
N GLY A 95 -15.94 -3.39 10.44
CA GLY A 95 -16.87 -4.42 10.01
C GLY A 95 -17.27 -4.30 8.53
N GLY A 96 -16.50 -3.60 7.72
CA GLY A 96 -16.64 -3.56 6.27
C GLY A 96 -16.11 -4.83 5.59
N GLU A 97 -16.65 -5.15 4.42
CA GLU A 97 -16.16 -6.21 3.51
C GLU A 97 -15.66 -5.58 2.22
N CYS A 98 -14.41 -5.90 1.85
CA CYS A 98 -13.87 -5.51 0.55
C CYS A 98 -14.43 -6.42 -0.55
N VAL A 99 -15.06 -5.83 -1.55
CA VAL A 99 -15.71 -6.57 -2.65
C VAL A 99 -15.01 -6.38 -4.00
N PHE A 100 -14.03 -5.47 -4.07
CA PHE A 100 -13.24 -5.21 -5.28
C PHE A 100 -11.93 -4.53 -4.91
N THR A 101 -10.84 -4.90 -5.59
CA THR A 101 -9.51 -4.35 -5.38
C THR A 101 -8.84 -4.06 -6.71
N SER A 102 -8.20 -2.90 -6.83
CA SER A 102 -7.32 -2.56 -7.96
C SER A 102 -5.97 -2.09 -7.46
N GLU A 103 -4.90 -2.74 -7.96
CA GLU A 103 -3.50 -2.38 -7.72
C GLU A 103 -2.65 -2.87 -8.90
N TRP A 104 -1.83 -2.01 -9.48
CA TRP A 104 -1.06 -2.34 -10.69
C TRP A 104 0.34 -2.93 -10.41
N ASP A 105 0.97 -2.59 -9.25
CA ASP A 105 2.30 -3.12 -8.88
C ASP A 105 2.17 -4.58 -8.41
N SER A 106 2.67 -5.53 -9.20
CA SER A 106 2.57 -6.96 -8.91
C SER A 106 3.19 -7.38 -7.57
N TYR A 107 4.21 -6.66 -7.09
CA TYR A 107 4.78 -6.92 -5.75
C TYR A 107 3.86 -6.39 -4.63
N ALA A 108 3.16 -5.28 -4.86
CA ALA A 108 2.14 -4.81 -3.93
C ALA A 108 0.96 -5.79 -3.90
N GLN A 109 0.51 -6.30 -5.05
CA GLN A 109 -0.50 -7.36 -5.13
C GLN A 109 -0.10 -8.61 -4.34
N THR A 110 1.19 -9.03 -4.43
CA THR A 110 1.70 -10.17 -3.65
C THR A 110 1.59 -9.93 -2.15
N THR A 111 1.98 -8.75 -1.68
CA THR A 111 1.87 -8.39 -0.26
C THR A 111 0.41 -8.28 0.17
N TYR A 112 -0.42 -7.67 -0.65
CA TYR A 112 -1.85 -7.52 -0.40
C TYR A 112 -2.54 -8.88 -0.27
N SER A 113 -2.41 -9.77 -1.27
CA SER A 113 -3.02 -11.10 -1.27
C SER A 113 -2.55 -11.99 -0.11
N THR A 114 -1.30 -11.80 0.35
CA THR A 114 -0.77 -12.54 1.49
C THR A 114 -1.45 -12.15 2.80
N ASN A 115 -1.85 -10.89 2.93
CA ASN A 115 -2.48 -10.36 4.15
C ASN A 115 -4.02 -10.38 4.07
N PHE A 116 -4.58 -10.30 2.87
CA PHE A 116 -6.02 -10.28 2.62
C PHE A 116 -6.40 -11.39 1.64
N PRO A 117 -6.66 -12.62 2.15
CA PRO A 117 -7.00 -13.76 1.31
C PRO A 117 -8.47 -13.70 0.85
N ASP A 118 -8.75 -12.83 -0.10
CA ASP A 118 -10.10 -12.64 -0.66
C ASP A 118 -10.53 -13.72 -1.63
N SER A 119 -11.83 -13.77 -1.89
CA SER A 119 -12.42 -14.59 -2.96
C SER A 119 -12.39 -13.92 -4.33
N HIS A 120 -12.22 -12.59 -4.39
CA HIS A 120 -12.11 -11.84 -5.65
C HIS A 120 -10.65 -11.65 -6.08
N ALA A 121 -10.44 -11.55 -7.39
CA ALA A 121 -9.13 -11.27 -7.94
C ALA A 121 -8.76 -9.79 -7.77
N ILE A 122 -7.46 -9.48 -7.65
CA ILE A 122 -6.99 -8.11 -7.73
C ILE A 122 -6.93 -7.70 -9.20
N ASN A 123 -7.64 -6.62 -9.56
CA ASN A 123 -7.55 -6.00 -10.87
C ASN A 123 -6.27 -5.17 -10.96
N GLY A 124 -5.64 -5.15 -12.13
CA GLY A 124 -4.40 -4.44 -12.36
C GLY A 124 -4.59 -2.93 -12.53
N ASP A 125 -4.40 -2.46 -13.76
CA ASP A 125 -4.53 -1.04 -14.09
C ASP A 125 -6.01 -0.62 -14.08
N ILE A 126 -6.34 0.35 -13.24
CA ILE A 126 -7.70 0.87 -13.10
C ILE A 126 -8.22 1.53 -14.37
N THR A 127 -7.32 2.02 -15.24
CA THR A 127 -7.70 2.64 -16.52
C THR A 127 -8.26 1.63 -17.52
N GLU A 128 -7.95 0.35 -17.34
CA GLU A 128 -8.45 -0.76 -18.17
C GLU A 128 -9.74 -1.39 -17.62
N VAL A 129 -10.17 -0.99 -16.42
CA VAL A 129 -11.39 -1.52 -15.78
C VAL A 129 -12.59 -0.74 -16.24
N ASP A 130 -13.60 -1.45 -16.80
CA ASP A 130 -14.89 -0.83 -17.03
C ASP A 130 -15.60 -0.54 -15.71
N ALA A 131 -16.11 0.68 -15.56
CA ALA A 131 -16.81 1.05 -14.34
C ALA A 131 -18.08 0.22 -14.11
N GLU A 132 -18.69 -0.32 -15.17
CA GLU A 132 -19.85 -1.22 -15.07
C GLU A 132 -19.50 -2.61 -14.51
N ASP A 133 -18.23 -3.04 -14.61
CA ASP A 133 -17.76 -4.30 -14.05
C ASP A 133 -17.43 -4.21 -12.56
N VAL A 134 -17.30 -2.99 -12.01
CA VAL A 134 -17.06 -2.79 -10.58
C VAL A 134 -18.35 -3.11 -9.80
N PRO A 135 -18.34 -4.00 -8.79
CA PRO A 135 -19.54 -4.37 -8.06
C PRO A 135 -20.14 -3.17 -7.29
N LYS A 136 -21.47 -3.22 -7.04
CA LYS A 136 -22.11 -2.25 -6.14
C LYS A 136 -21.48 -2.32 -4.74
N HIS A 137 -21.24 -1.17 -4.16
CA HIS A 137 -20.59 -1.02 -2.86
C HIS A 137 -21.10 0.23 -2.14
N ASP A 138 -20.91 0.26 -0.82
CA ASP A 138 -21.34 1.40 0.00
C ASP A 138 -20.28 2.50 0.01
N ILE A 139 -18.96 2.12 0.03
CA ILE A 139 -17.86 3.08 0.13
C ILE A 139 -16.81 2.81 -0.95
N LEU A 140 -16.31 3.86 -1.58
CA LEU A 140 -15.11 3.82 -2.42
C LEU A 140 -13.92 4.36 -1.62
N LEU A 141 -12.84 3.55 -1.52
CA LEU A 141 -11.56 3.94 -0.92
C LEU A 141 -10.51 4.10 -2.02
N ALA A 142 -9.73 5.19 -1.98
CA ALA A 142 -8.65 5.39 -2.95
C ALA A 142 -7.50 6.26 -2.41
N GLY A 143 -6.30 5.70 -2.36
CA GLY A 143 -5.05 6.45 -2.21
C GLY A 143 -4.45 6.76 -3.58
N PHE A 144 -5.06 7.69 -4.33
CA PHE A 144 -4.67 7.94 -5.73
C PHE A 144 -3.36 8.73 -5.83
N PRO A 145 -2.50 8.44 -6.84
CA PRO A 145 -1.22 9.12 -6.98
C PRO A 145 -1.38 10.59 -7.38
N CYS A 146 -0.50 11.45 -6.84
CA CYS A 146 -0.42 12.86 -7.22
C CYS A 146 0.26 12.97 -8.60
N GLN A 147 -0.54 13.02 -9.66
CA GLN A 147 -0.06 13.30 -11.01
C GLN A 147 -0.40 14.74 -11.38
N PRO A 148 0.47 15.44 -12.14
CA PRO A 148 0.16 16.79 -12.60
C PRO A 148 -1.05 16.75 -13.54
N PHE A 149 -2.06 17.55 -13.24
CA PHE A 149 -3.19 17.76 -14.15
C PHE A 149 -2.71 18.54 -15.37
N SER A 150 -2.98 18.04 -16.57
CA SER A 150 -2.90 18.86 -17.76
C SER A 150 -4.14 19.77 -17.84
N ILE A 151 -4.11 20.89 -17.11
CA ILE A 151 -5.22 21.87 -17.06
C ILE A 151 -5.56 22.42 -18.46
N ALA A 152 -4.60 22.39 -19.40
CA ALA A 152 -4.81 22.84 -20.77
C ALA A 152 -5.95 22.09 -21.48
N GLY A 153 -6.16 20.79 -21.20
CA GLY A 153 -7.27 20.01 -21.73
C GLY A 153 -8.63 20.39 -21.13
N VAL A 154 -8.67 20.64 -19.82
CA VAL A 154 -9.91 20.98 -19.08
C VAL A 154 -10.39 22.40 -19.44
N SER A 155 -9.47 23.38 -19.50
CA SER A 155 -9.81 24.78 -19.80
C SER A 155 -10.29 24.98 -21.24
N LYS A 156 -9.75 24.25 -22.22
CA LYS A 156 -10.11 24.40 -23.63
C LYS A 156 -11.54 23.90 -23.94
N LYS A 157 -12.01 22.89 -23.22
CA LYS A 157 -13.36 22.34 -23.37
C LYS A 157 -14.43 23.17 -22.66
N ASN A 158 -14.11 23.75 -21.50
CA ASN A 158 -15.02 24.68 -20.81
C ASN A 158 -15.31 25.94 -21.64
N ALA A 159 -14.34 26.42 -22.45
CA ALA A 159 -14.51 27.56 -23.34
C ALA A 159 -15.40 27.25 -24.57
N LEU A 160 -15.65 26.01 -24.91
CA LEU A 160 -16.41 25.59 -26.08
C LEU A 160 -17.88 25.22 -25.79
N GLY A 161 -18.35 25.38 -24.55
CA GLY A 161 -19.78 25.24 -24.19
C GLY A 161 -20.41 23.88 -24.48
N ARG A 162 -19.61 22.81 -24.62
CA ARG A 162 -20.12 21.46 -24.89
C ARG A 162 -20.55 20.79 -23.57
N ALA A 163 -21.73 20.18 -23.58
CA ALA A 163 -22.25 19.39 -22.47
C ALA A 163 -21.25 18.29 -22.07
N HIS A 164 -20.89 18.27 -20.79
CA HIS A 164 -19.88 17.36 -20.27
C HIS A 164 -20.50 16.03 -19.91
N GLY A 165 -20.26 15.00 -20.72
CA GLY A 165 -20.34 13.63 -20.24
C GLY A 165 -18.96 13.18 -19.74
N PHE A 166 -18.88 12.38 -18.68
CA PHE A 166 -17.66 11.72 -18.20
C PHE A 166 -16.99 10.82 -19.26
N ALA A 167 -17.66 10.59 -20.38
CA ALA A 167 -17.19 9.78 -21.51
C ALA A 167 -16.22 10.51 -22.45
N ASP A 168 -15.97 11.82 -22.26
CA ASP A 168 -15.09 12.55 -23.16
C ASP A 168 -13.66 12.50 -22.61
N GLU A 169 -12.72 11.94 -23.41
CA GLU A 169 -11.30 11.68 -23.18
C GLU A 169 -10.52 12.84 -22.53
N THR A 170 -10.83 13.21 -21.29
CA THR A 170 -9.92 13.98 -20.45
C THR A 170 -8.90 13.01 -19.85
N GLN A 171 -8.23 12.31 -20.72
CA GLN A 171 -7.14 11.41 -20.40
C GLN A 171 -6.04 12.18 -19.69
N GLY A 172 -5.60 11.66 -18.58
CA GLY A 172 -4.31 12.01 -18.05
C GLY A 172 -4.14 12.01 -16.55
N THR A 173 -5.18 11.83 -15.73
CA THR A 173 -4.95 11.65 -14.30
C THR A 173 -5.87 10.61 -13.70
N LEU A 174 -5.30 9.75 -12.90
CA LEU A 174 -6.00 8.64 -12.20
C LEU A 174 -7.11 9.11 -11.25
N PHE A 175 -7.19 10.40 -10.92
CA PHE A 175 -8.33 11.00 -10.23
C PHE A 175 -9.61 10.88 -11.05
N PHE A 176 -9.55 11.06 -12.38
CA PHE A 176 -10.75 10.96 -13.22
C PHE A 176 -11.21 9.51 -13.36
N ASP A 177 -10.32 8.52 -13.20
CA ASP A 177 -10.73 7.12 -13.09
C ASP A 177 -11.50 6.86 -11.79
N VAL A 178 -11.08 7.48 -10.68
CA VAL A 178 -11.88 7.47 -9.43
C VAL A 178 -13.23 8.14 -9.65
N ALA A 179 -13.27 9.31 -10.30
CA ALA A 179 -14.49 10.06 -10.55
C ALA A 179 -15.50 9.29 -11.43
N ARG A 180 -15.04 8.60 -12.51
CA ARG A 180 -15.92 7.81 -13.38
C ARG A 180 -16.53 6.61 -12.64
N ILE A 181 -15.76 5.95 -11.74
CA ILE A 181 -16.30 4.86 -10.92
C ILE A 181 -17.31 5.39 -9.90
N ILE A 182 -17.02 6.53 -9.24
CA ILE A 182 -18.00 7.19 -8.36
C ILE A 182 -19.28 7.54 -9.12
N HIS A 183 -19.15 8.07 -10.33
CA HIS A 183 -20.30 8.41 -11.17
C HIS A 183 -21.17 7.19 -11.46
N GLU A 184 -20.54 6.13 -11.96
CA GLU A 184 -21.25 4.92 -12.42
C GLU A 184 -21.83 4.10 -11.25
N ARG A 185 -21.05 3.89 -10.19
CA ARG A 185 -21.47 3.05 -9.06
C ARG A 185 -22.26 3.81 -8.01
N ASN A 186 -22.14 5.14 -7.95
CA ASN A 186 -22.86 6.03 -7.06
C ASN A 186 -22.87 5.55 -5.59
N PRO A 187 -21.68 5.32 -4.98
CA PRO A 187 -21.57 4.82 -3.62
C PRO A 187 -22.18 5.80 -2.61
N LYS A 188 -22.55 5.32 -1.41
CA LYS A 188 -23.05 6.18 -0.34
C LYS A 188 -22.01 7.20 0.11
N ALA A 189 -20.74 6.78 0.09
CA ALA A 189 -19.62 7.61 0.52
C ALA A 189 -18.31 7.21 -0.18
N PHE A 190 -17.29 8.07 -0.06
CA PHE A 190 -15.93 7.76 -0.45
C PHE A 190 -14.93 8.35 0.53
N LEU A 191 -13.74 7.74 0.61
CA LEU A 191 -12.55 8.32 1.23
C LEU A 191 -11.42 8.33 0.22
N LEU A 192 -10.88 9.52 -0.06
CA LEU A 192 -9.74 9.72 -0.94
C LEU A 192 -8.55 10.24 -0.14
N GLU A 193 -7.35 9.70 -0.40
CA GLU A 193 -6.10 10.14 0.24
C GLU A 193 -5.12 10.63 -0.80
N ASN A 194 -4.35 11.67 -0.43
CA ASN A 194 -3.25 12.16 -1.26
C ASN A 194 -2.21 12.91 -0.39
N VAL A 195 -1.10 13.32 -1.01
CA VAL A 195 -0.09 14.15 -0.34
C VAL A 195 -0.64 15.55 -0.03
N LYS A 196 -0.20 16.16 1.07
CA LYS A 196 -0.58 17.53 1.48
C LYS A 196 -0.45 18.55 0.33
N ASN A 197 0.61 18.42 -0.47
CA ASN A 197 0.89 19.38 -1.54
C ASN A 197 -0.20 19.43 -2.63
N LEU A 198 -1.12 18.47 -2.68
CA LEU A 198 -2.28 18.52 -3.58
C LEU A 198 -3.08 19.81 -3.40
N VAL A 199 -3.22 20.31 -2.16
CA VAL A 199 -3.98 21.52 -1.85
C VAL A 199 -3.37 22.77 -2.48
N SER A 200 -2.03 22.85 -2.53
CA SER A 200 -1.31 24.00 -3.07
C SER A 200 -0.78 23.80 -4.49
N HIS A 201 -0.95 22.60 -5.05
CA HIS A 201 -0.46 22.27 -6.39
C HIS A 201 -1.08 23.21 -7.42
N ASP A 202 -0.24 23.74 -8.31
CA ASP A 202 -0.65 24.68 -9.34
C ASP A 202 -1.45 25.88 -8.78
N LYS A 203 -0.96 26.50 -7.68
CA LYS A 203 -1.62 27.60 -6.98
C LYS A 203 -3.05 27.28 -6.50
N GLY A 204 -3.32 26.01 -6.16
CA GLY A 204 -4.62 25.53 -5.70
C GLY A 204 -5.57 25.07 -6.81
N ARG A 205 -5.30 25.36 -8.07
CA ARG A 205 -6.20 25.05 -9.20
C ARG A 205 -6.49 23.57 -9.33
N THR A 206 -5.51 22.70 -9.08
CA THR A 206 -5.70 21.25 -9.08
C THR A 206 -6.75 20.81 -8.07
N PHE A 207 -6.67 21.32 -6.84
CA PHE A 207 -7.60 20.97 -5.80
C PHE A 207 -9.00 21.55 -6.04
N ASP A 208 -9.09 22.74 -6.64
CA ASP A 208 -10.37 23.34 -7.03
C ASP A 208 -11.09 22.50 -8.11
N VAL A 209 -10.35 21.91 -9.06
CA VAL A 209 -10.92 20.97 -10.04
C VAL A 209 -11.48 19.74 -9.33
N ILE A 210 -10.70 19.14 -8.41
CA ILE A 210 -11.16 17.97 -7.63
C ILE A 210 -12.44 18.29 -6.86
N LYS A 211 -12.47 19.42 -6.12
CA LYS A 211 -13.66 19.83 -5.37
C LYS A 211 -14.88 20.00 -6.27
N ARG A 212 -14.74 20.76 -7.36
CA ARG A 212 -15.83 20.99 -8.29
C ARG A 212 -16.36 19.68 -8.87
N THR A 213 -15.49 18.76 -9.28
CA THR A 213 -15.90 17.47 -9.80
C THR A 213 -16.68 16.67 -8.74
N LEU A 214 -16.19 16.61 -7.50
CA LEU A 214 -16.84 15.83 -6.44
C LEU A 214 -18.16 16.47 -5.96
N GLU A 215 -18.19 17.79 -5.79
CA GLU A 215 -19.35 18.53 -5.25
C GLU A 215 -20.38 18.87 -6.33
N THR A 216 -19.93 19.51 -7.43
CA THR A 216 -20.87 20.06 -8.42
C THR A 216 -21.26 19.03 -9.46
N GLU A 217 -20.30 18.25 -9.97
CA GLU A 217 -20.56 17.30 -11.06
C GLU A 217 -21.09 15.97 -10.55
N LEU A 218 -20.56 15.45 -9.43
CA LEU A 218 -20.97 14.19 -8.83
C LEU A 218 -22.01 14.34 -7.72
N GLY A 219 -22.19 15.53 -7.17
CA GLY A 219 -23.24 15.87 -6.19
C GLY A 219 -22.99 15.29 -4.80
N TYR A 220 -21.75 15.22 -4.35
CA TYR A 220 -21.38 14.77 -3.01
C TYR A 220 -21.16 15.95 -2.06
N HIS A 221 -21.48 15.76 -0.80
CA HIS A 221 -21.11 16.68 0.29
C HIS A 221 -19.72 16.27 0.79
N ILE A 222 -18.71 17.08 0.52
CA ILE A 222 -17.33 16.74 0.90
C ILE A 222 -16.87 17.53 2.13
N LYS A 223 -16.00 16.87 2.90
CA LYS A 223 -15.14 17.47 3.92
C LYS A 223 -13.71 17.01 3.66
N TYR A 224 -12.73 17.84 3.98
CA TYR A 224 -11.34 17.47 3.84
C TYR A 224 -10.48 18.06 4.96
N ARG A 225 -9.42 17.33 5.32
CA ARG A 225 -8.47 17.77 6.35
C ARG A 225 -7.07 17.25 6.03
N VAL A 226 -6.06 18.06 6.27
CA VAL A 226 -4.67 17.60 6.28
C VAL A 226 -4.36 17.10 7.69
N ILE A 227 -3.98 15.82 7.81
CA ILE A 227 -3.63 15.20 9.07
C ILE A 227 -2.16 14.76 9.00
N ASP A 228 -1.42 15.07 10.07
CA ASP A 228 -0.03 14.64 10.22
C ASP A 228 0.01 13.31 11.00
N GLY A 229 0.71 12.31 10.45
CA GLY A 229 0.93 11.03 11.12
C GLY A 229 1.58 11.16 12.50
N ALA A 230 2.31 12.25 12.77
CA ALA A 230 2.96 12.51 14.06
C ALA A 230 2.01 12.62 15.26
N HIS A 231 0.70 12.63 15.03
CA HIS A 231 -0.30 12.46 16.09
C HIS A 231 -0.35 11.00 16.59
N PHE A 232 0.01 10.01 15.78
CA PHE A 232 -0.22 8.60 16.05
C PHE A 232 1.04 7.75 16.01
N VAL A 233 2.01 8.13 15.17
CA VAL A 233 3.27 7.40 14.93
C VAL A 233 4.46 8.35 15.03
N PRO A 234 5.67 7.87 15.31
CA PRO A 234 6.86 8.73 15.46
C PRO A 234 7.39 9.21 14.10
N GLN A 235 6.51 9.76 13.25
CA GLN A 235 6.84 10.22 11.91
C GLN A 235 5.99 11.41 11.48
N HIS A 236 6.64 12.47 11.00
CA HIS A 236 5.95 13.54 10.28
C HIS A 236 5.58 13.05 8.87
N ARG A 237 4.28 12.85 8.64
CA ARG A 237 3.71 12.44 7.35
C ARG A 237 2.35 13.10 7.16
N GLU A 238 2.35 14.27 6.53
CA GLU A 238 1.11 15.03 6.29
C GLU A 238 0.41 14.53 5.01
N ARG A 239 -0.88 14.19 5.16
CA ARG A 239 -1.74 13.73 4.08
C ARG A 239 -3.07 14.46 4.12
N ILE A 240 -3.58 14.83 2.93
CA ILE A 240 -4.95 15.28 2.81
C ILE A 240 -5.85 14.05 2.73
N ILE A 241 -6.92 14.07 3.52
CA ILE A 241 -8.00 13.09 3.46
C ILE A 241 -9.25 13.85 3.03
N ILE A 242 -9.93 13.36 1.99
CA ILE A 242 -11.16 13.91 1.46
C ILE A 242 -12.22 12.84 1.66
N VAL A 243 -13.28 13.17 2.41
CA VAL A 243 -14.44 12.30 2.63
C VAL A 243 -15.65 12.95 1.98
N GLY A 244 -16.39 12.18 1.21
CA GLY A 244 -17.63 12.62 0.61
C GLY A 244 -18.80 11.69 0.93
N PHE A 245 -19.97 12.24 1.18
CA PHE A 245 -21.22 11.52 1.36
C PHE A 245 -22.23 11.94 0.30
N LYS A 246 -22.97 10.99 -0.28
CA LYS A 246 -24.02 11.28 -1.26
C LYS A 246 -25.18 12.03 -0.63
N LYS A 247 -25.51 11.71 0.60
CA LYS A 247 -26.50 12.46 1.40
C LYS A 247 -25.77 13.33 2.41
N LYS A 248 -26.34 14.48 2.75
CA LYS A 248 -25.79 15.35 3.80
C LYS A 248 -25.79 14.61 5.14
N THR A 249 -24.67 14.59 5.81
CA THR A 249 -24.46 14.01 7.14
C THR A 249 -23.89 15.07 8.09
N ASP A 250 -23.81 14.74 9.36
CA ASP A 250 -23.14 15.53 10.40
C ASP A 250 -21.64 15.19 10.52
N PHE A 251 -21.07 14.45 9.56
CA PHE A 251 -19.66 14.10 9.57
C PHE A 251 -18.77 15.33 9.65
N ASP A 252 -17.85 15.34 10.61
CA ASP A 252 -16.78 16.32 10.68
C ASP A 252 -15.47 15.68 11.15
N PHE A 253 -14.35 16.13 10.58
CA PHE A 253 -13.03 15.71 11.03
C PHE A 253 -12.68 16.16 12.44
N ASP A 254 -13.39 17.13 13.00
CA ASP A 254 -13.20 17.57 14.40
C ASP A 254 -13.67 16.50 15.40
N GLU A 255 -14.45 15.50 14.96
CA GLU A 255 -14.77 14.30 15.76
C GLU A 255 -13.54 13.39 15.97
N ILE A 256 -12.45 13.56 15.20
CA ILE A 256 -11.20 12.82 15.43
C ILE A 256 -10.47 13.41 16.63
N GLU A 257 -10.38 12.64 17.69
CA GLU A 257 -9.50 12.94 18.81
C GLU A 257 -8.05 12.77 18.34
N LEU A 258 -7.37 13.89 18.08
CA LEU A 258 -5.95 13.91 17.71
C LEU A 258 -5.11 14.03 18.98
N PRO A 259 -4.32 12.99 19.37
CA PRO A 259 -3.33 13.13 20.42
C PRO A 259 -2.36 14.28 20.10
N PRO A 260 -1.74 14.92 21.10
CA PRO A 260 -0.69 15.90 20.82
C PRO A 260 0.42 15.28 19.95
N LYS A 261 0.91 16.06 18.97
CA LYS A 261 1.99 15.61 18.09
C LYS A 261 3.27 15.32 18.87
N ASN A 262 4.08 14.42 18.32
CA ASN A 262 5.43 14.11 18.82
C ASN A 262 5.47 13.44 20.21
N GLN A 263 4.36 12.89 20.68
CA GLN A 263 4.34 12.06 21.89
C GLN A 263 4.89 10.65 21.63
N ARG A 264 4.73 10.14 20.41
CA ARG A 264 5.29 8.86 19.99
C ARG A 264 6.74 9.05 19.55
N VAL A 265 7.61 8.13 19.92
CA VAL A 265 9.05 8.22 19.66
C VAL A 265 9.55 6.98 18.88
N ILE A 266 10.62 7.17 18.12
CA ILE A 266 11.20 6.11 17.25
C ILE A 266 11.53 4.85 18.06
N GLY A 267 11.96 4.96 19.29
CA GLY A 267 12.26 3.82 20.17
C GLY A 267 11.11 2.82 20.33
N GLU A 268 9.86 3.25 20.10
CA GLU A 268 8.69 2.38 20.21
C GLU A 268 8.57 1.40 19.06
N ILE A 269 9.10 1.76 17.87
CA ILE A 269 9.01 0.94 16.66
C ILE A 269 10.29 0.14 16.38
N LEU A 270 11.40 0.50 17.02
CA LEU A 270 12.66 -0.20 16.84
C LEU A 270 12.62 -1.60 17.45
N HIS A 271 13.34 -2.53 16.83
CA HIS A 271 13.59 -3.85 17.42
C HIS A 271 14.22 -3.72 18.81
N LYS A 272 13.72 -4.51 19.76
CA LYS A 272 14.20 -4.53 21.15
C LYS A 272 15.50 -5.34 21.28
N THR A 273 16.57 -4.69 21.75
CA THR A 273 17.90 -5.32 21.89
C THR A 273 18.18 -5.88 23.29
N ASP A 274 17.22 -5.78 24.19
CA ASP A 274 17.27 -6.31 25.56
C ASP A 274 16.92 -7.80 25.65
N GLY A 275 16.45 -8.40 24.56
CA GLY A 275 16.01 -9.81 24.48
C GLY A 275 14.49 -9.98 24.52
N SER A 276 13.72 -8.90 24.58
CA SER A 276 12.24 -8.93 24.56
C SER A 276 11.64 -8.83 23.14
N GLU A 277 12.47 -8.77 22.09
CA GLU A 277 11.96 -8.74 20.71
C GLU A 277 11.16 -10.01 20.39
N PRO A 278 9.90 -9.89 19.93
CA PRO A 278 9.08 -11.06 19.62
C PRO A 278 9.65 -11.83 18.43
N VAL A 279 9.56 -13.16 18.50
CA VAL A 279 9.87 -14.04 17.36
C VAL A 279 8.66 -14.07 16.44
N LEU A 280 8.78 -13.47 15.26
CA LEU A 280 7.76 -13.49 14.24
C LEU A 280 8.10 -14.59 13.22
N GLU A 281 7.41 -15.74 13.30
CA GLU A 281 7.69 -16.92 12.46
C GLU A 281 7.64 -16.57 10.95
N HIS A 282 6.70 -15.70 10.53
CA HIS A 282 6.55 -15.29 9.14
C HIS A 282 7.67 -14.35 8.65
N ASP A 283 8.47 -13.75 9.53
CA ASP A 283 9.66 -12.98 9.16
C ASP A 283 10.90 -13.89 9.01
N GLU A 284 10.85 -15.14 9.47
CA GLU A 284 11.91 -16.16 9.29
C GLU A 284 13.31 -15.67 9.69
N GLY A 285 13.39 -14.75 10.66
CA GLY A 285 14.65 -14.14 11.09
C GLY A 285 15.28 -13.17 10.08
N LYS A 286 14.58 -12.73 9.02
CA LYS A 286 15.12 -11.86 7.94
C LYS A 286 15.66 -10.52 8.44
N TYR A 287 15.13 -9.98 9.52
CA TYR A 287 15.36 -8.59 9.96
C TYR A 287 16.18 -8.50 11.23
N PHE A 288 16.08 -9.49 12.09
CA PHE A 288 16.65 -9.47 13.43
C PHE A 288 17.32 -10.80 13.78
N ASP A 289 18.55 -10.73 14.32
CA ASP A 289 19.30 -11.87 14.84
C ASP A 289 18.98 -12.04 16.33
N HIS A 290 18.10 -12.98 16.66
CA HIS A 290 17.68 -13.25 18.04
C HIS A 290 18.82 -13.77 18.92
N GLY A 291 19.81 -14.48 18.33
CA GLY A 291 20.99 -14.96 19.06
C GLY A 291 21.90 -13.81 19.49
N LYS A 292 22.07 -12.81 18.64
CA LYS A 292 22.88 -11.61 18.92
C LYS A 292 22.03 -10.45 19.46
N LYS A 293 20.74 -10.59 19.56
CA LYS A 293 19.78 -9.56 20.03
C LYS A 293 19.94 -8.22 19.31
N LYS A 294 20.08 -8.24 17.99
CA LYS A 294 20.25 -7.03 17.18
C LYS A 294 19.70 -7.20 15.75
N PRO A 295 19.33 -6.09 15.09
CA PRO A 295 19.08 -6.10 13.64
C PRO A 295 20.33 -6.59 12.89
N HIS A 296 20.13 -7.25 11.75
CA HIS A 296 21.26 -7.72 10.93
C HIS A 296 22.16 -6.57 10.47
N ASP A 297 23.46 -6.82 10.42
CA ASP A 297 24.47 -5.80 10.07
C ASP A 297 24.32 -5.27 8.63
N LYS A 298 23.59 -5.96 7.74
CA LYS A 298 23.24 -5.47 6.39
C LYS A 298 22.49 -4.13 6.37
N TYR A 299 21.89 -3.73 7.48
CA TYR A 299 21.21 -2.45 7.61
C TYR A 299 22.12 -1.31 8.03
N THR A 300 23.31 -1.62 8.58
CA THR A 300 24.33 -0.61 8.92
C THR A 300 24.97 -0.07 7.65
N LEU A 301 25.12 1.25 7.55
CA LEU A 301 25.75 1.88 6.40
C LEU A 301 27.22 1.51 6.33
N THR A 302 27.71 1.28 5.12
CA THR A 302 29.17 1.16 4.90
C THR A 302 29.86 2.50 5.16
N ASP A 303 31.15 2.47 5.49
CA ASP A 303 31.95 3.69 5.72
C ASP A 303 31.90 4.63 4.51
N GLY A 304 31.99 4.08 3.30
CA GLY A 304 31.91 4.87 2.07
C GLY A 304 30.57 5.59 1.91
N LEU A 305 29.44 4.90 2.15
CA LEU A 305 28.12 5.52 2.04
C LEU A 305 27.91 6.56 3.15
N TRP A 306 28.35 6.26 4.38
CA TRP A 306 28.21 7.20 5.48
C TRP A 306 29.03 8.47 5.26
N THR A 307 30.29 8.35 4.84
CA THR A 307 31.15 9.48 4.47
C THR A 307 30.55 10.31 3.33
N TYR A 308 30.01 9.64 2.30
CA TYR A 308 29.32 10.33 1.20
C TYR A 308 28.13 11.16 1.70
N LEU A 309 27.27 10.61 2.54
CA LEU A 309 26.10 11.33 3.08
C LEU A 309 26.51 12.53 3.95
N GLN A 310 27.56 12.40 4.75
CA GLN A 310 28.12 13.51 5.54
C GLN A 310 28.63 14.64 4.67
N ASN A 311 29.43 14.31 3.64
CA ASN A 311 29.98 15.29 2.70
C ASN A 311 28.87 15.97 1.90
N TYR A 312 27.85 15.19 1.47
CA TYR A 312 26.67 15.72 0.77
C TYR A 312 25.90 16.70 1.64
N ALA A 313 25.63 16.36 2.90
CA ALA A 313 24.96 17.24 3.84
C ALA A 313 25.75 18.54 4.11
N ALA A 314 27.09 18.44 4.30
CA ALA A 314 27.97 19.57 4.50
C ALA A 314 27.95 20.52 3.29
N LYS A 315 28.04 19.98 2.06
CA LYS A 315 27.95 20.74 0.81
C LYS A 315 26.65 21.52 0.71
N HIS A 316 25.51 20.88 0.96
CA HIS A 316 24.21 21.52 0.87
C HIS A 316 23.98 22.56 1.98
N LYS A 317 24.48 22.30 3.18
CA LYS A 317 24.45 23.27 4.28
C LYS A 317 25.24 24.53 3.92
N ALA A 318 26.44 24.38 3.33
CA ALA A 318 27.26 25.49 2.87
C ALA A 318 26.59 26.30 1.74
N ALA A 319 25.76 25.65 0.91
CA ALA A 319 24.97 26.29 -0.16
C ALA A 319 23.62 26.87 0.32
N GLY A 320 23.34 26.87 1.62
CA GLY A 320 22.06 27.33 2.19
C GLY A 320 20.87 26.44 1.91
N ASN A 321 21.09 25.20 1.43
CA ASN A 321 20.04 24.23 1.15
C ASN A 321 19.78 23.34 2.37
N GLY A 322 18.51 22.98 2.62
CA GLY A 322 18.09 22.10 3.72
C GLY A 322 18.27 20.60 3.44
N PHE A 323 19.03 20.20 2.42
CA PHE A 323 19.24 18.79 2.09
C PHE A 323 20.28 18.15 2.99
N GLY A 324 20.00 16.91 3.41
CA GLY A 324 20.88 16.13 4.25
C GLY A 324 20.19 14.84 4.70
N PHE A 325 20.81 14.13 5.61
CA PHE A 325 20.25 12.93 6.20
C PHE A 325 19.45 13.23 7.47
N GLY A 326 18.56 12.32 7.87
CA GLY A 326 17.80 12.36 9.13
C GLY A 326 18.36 11.36 10.14
N LEU A 327 19.29 11.78 11.00
CA LEU A 327 19.76 10.94 12.10
C LEU A 327 18.73 10.98 13.23
N VAL A 328 18.31 9.80 13.70
CA VAL A 328 17.31 9.66 14.77
C VAL A 328 17.89 8.86 15.94
N HIS A 329 17.49 9.29 17.13
CA HIS A 329 17.73 8.62 18.41
C HIS A 329 16.40 8.02 18.91
N PRO A 330 16.39 7.13 19.91
CA PRO A 330 15.16 6.50 20.38
C PRO A 330 14.03 7.47 20.74
N GLU A 331 14.39 8.64 21.26
CA GLU A 331 13.46 9.72 21.65
C GLU A 331 13.04 10.65 20.52
N SER A 332 13.54 10.43 19.31
CA SER A 332 13.27 11.30 18.17
C SER A 332 11.92 10.98 17.51
N VAL A 333 11.42 11.96 16.76
CA VAL A 333 10.38 11.78 15.71
C VAL A 333 11.06 11.90 14.36
N SER A 334 10.72 11.02 13.42
CA SER A 334 11.38 10.95 12.13
C SER A 334 10.75 11.86 11.08
N ARG A 335 11.51 12.10 10.01
CA ARG A 335 10.98 12.62 8.74
C ARG A 335 10.09 11.57 8.07
N THR A 336 9.40 11.99 7.01
CA THR A 336 8.58 11.12 6.18
C THR A 336 9.39 9.98 5.56
N LEU A 337 8.99 8.73 5.80
CA LEU A 337 9.47 7.57 5.06
C LEU A 337 9.01 7.67 3.60
N SER A 338 9.95 7.81 2.66
CA SER A 338 9.61 7.94 1.24
C SER A 338 9.68 6.61 0.49
N ALA A 339 9.02 6.54 -0.68
CA ALA A 339 9.13 5.38 -1.57
C ALA A 339 10.56 5.15 -2.09
N ARG A 340 11.45 6.12 -1.94
CA ARG A 340 12.86 6.05 -2.36
C ARG A 340 13.81 5.58 -1.26
N TYR A 341 13.30 5.31 -0.06
CA TYR A 341 14.08 4.88 1.11
C TYR A 341 14.98 3.67 0.82
N TYR A 342 14.59 2.81 -0.12
CA TYR A 342 15.39 1.67 -0.56
C TYR A 342 16.75 2.07 -1.16
N LYS A 343 16.95 3.32 -1.61
CA LYS A 343 18.21 3.76 -2.25
C LYS A 343 19.33 3.85 -1.24
N ASP A 344 19.34 4.85 -0.40
CA ASP A 344 20.35 5.13 0.60
C ASP A 344 19.80 5.21 2.03
N GLY A 345 18.48 5.29 2.17
CA GLY A 345 17.79 5.35 3.47
C GLY A 345 18.06 6.64 4.23
N SER A 346 18.53 7.68 3.55
CA SER A 346 19.02 8.90 4.20
C SER A 346 17.95 9.69 4.95
N GLU A 347 16.68 9.46 4.67
CA GLU A 347 15.58 10.14 5.38
C GLU A 347 15.52 9.77 6.87
N ILE A 348 15.83 8.50 7.22
CA ILE A 348 15.73 7.98 8.58
C ILE A 348 16.91 7.04 8.86
N LEU A 349 17.90 7.53 9.55
CA LEU A 349 19.07 6.75 9.96
C LEU A 349 19.12 6.64 11.48
N VAL A 350 19.09 5.41 11.98
CA VAL A 350 19.10 5.11 13.42
C VAL A 350 20.54 5.19 13.95
N TYR A 351 20.76 6.02 14.94
CA TYR A 351 22.03 6.14 15.62
C TYR A 351 22.39 4.85 16.38
N GLN A 352 23.64 4.37 16.24
CA GLN A 352 24.14 3.14 16.86
C GLN A 352 25.30 3.37 17.83
N GLY A 353 25.52 4.62 18.28
CA GLY A 353 26.65 5.00 19.12
C GLY A 353 27.84 5.52 18.30
N LYS A 354 28.83 6.11 18.99
CA LYS A 354 29.98 6.80 18.38
C LYS A 354 30.92 5.88 17.56
N LYS A 355 30.91 4.58 17.86
CA LYS A 355 31.87 3.61 17.26
C LYS A 355 31.30 2.85 16.07
N LYS A 356 30.05 3.13 15.68
CA LYS A 356 29.34 2.40 14.62
C LYS A 356 28.60 3.39 13.72
N ASN A 357 28.65 3.14 12.40
CA ASN A 357 27.85 3.90 11.46
C ASN A 357 26.36 3.75 11.76
N PRO A 358 25.53 4.75 11.46
CA PRO A 358 24.09 4.62 11.61
C PRO A 358 23.54 3.53 10.69
N ARG A 359 22.35 3.03 11.00
CA ARG A 359 21.69 2.02 10.20
C ARG A 359 20.37 2.53 9.62
N ARG A 360 19.95 1.92 8.54
CA ARG A 360 18.55 2.06 8.06
C ARG A 360 17.61 1.33 9.01
N LEU A 361 16.33 1.71 8.96
CA LEU A 361 15.26 0.89 9.50
C LEU A 361 15.21 -0.47 8.78
N THR A 362 14.82 -1.51 9.48
CA THR A 362 14.46 -2.77 8.83
C THR A 362 13.06 -2.65 8.18
N PRO A 363 12.68 -3.50 7.24
CA PRO A 363 11.31 -3.53 6.71
C PRO A 363 10.24 -3.70 7.79
N ARG A 364 10.50 -4.50 8.85
CA ARG A 364 9.58 -4.65 10.00
C ARG A 364 9.42 -3.35 10.77
N GLU A 365 10.50 -2.64 11.03
CA GLU A 365 10.44 -1.32 11.68
C GLU A 365 9.71 -0.29 10.80
N CYS A 366 9.84 -0.38 9.46
CA CYS A 366 9.05 0.44 8.55
C CYS A 366 7.54 0.11 8.62
N ALA A 367 7.18 -1.18 8.74
CA ALA A 367 5.79 -1.58 8.95
C ALA A 367 5.21 -0.97 10.24
N ARG A 368 5.92 -1.13 11.36
CA ARG A 368 5.55 -0.53 12.66
C ARG A 368 5.44 0.99 12.59
N LEU A 369 6.37 1.66 11.88
CA LEU A 369 6.36 3.12 11.67
C LEU A 369 5.13 3.59 10.89
N MET A 370 4.57 2.74 10.04
CA MET A 370 3.35 3.02 9.29
C MET A 370 2.07 2.58 10.01
N GLY A 371 2.17 2.00 11.23
CA GLY A 371 1.03 1.57 12.04
C GLY A 371 0.49 0.19 11.68
N PHE A 372 1.23 -0.62 10.90
CA PHE A 372 0.89 -2.03 10.70
C PHE A 372 1.29 -2.87 11.92
N SER A 373 0.46 -3.85 12.27
CA SER A 373 0.75 -4.79 13.34
C SER A 373 1.89 -5.75 12.97
N ASP A 374 2.46 -6.39 13.98
CA ASP A 374 3.50 -7.41 13.75
C ASP A 374 2.96 -8.67 13.02
N ASP A 375 1.64 -8.89 13.00
CA ASP A 375 1.01 -9.96 12.21
C ASP A 375 1.03 -9.71 10.70
N PHE A 376 1.27 -8.45 10.28
CA PHE A 376 1.35 -8.11 8.87
C PHE A 376 2.55 -8.76 8.21
N LYS A 377 2.32 -9.58 7.21
CA LYS A 377 3.34 -10.36 6.50
C LYS A 377 4.02 -9.55 5.41
N ILE A 378 5.35 -9.71 5.29
CA ILE A 378 6.19 -9.03 4.31
C ILE A 378 6.82 -10.09 3.37
N PRO A 379 6.11 -10.54 2.32
CA PRO A 379 6.56 -11.64 1.47
C PRO A 379 7.58 -11.23 0.39
N VAL A 380 7.92 -9.96 0.32
CA VAL A 380 8.79 -9.39 -0.73
C VAL A 380 10.19 -9.07 -0.21
N SER A 381 11.12 -8.74 -1.12
CA SER A 381 12.48 -8.30 -0.76
C SER A 381 12.48 -6.97 -0.01
N ASP A 382 13.56 -6.70 0.76
CA ASP A 382 13.74 -5.44 1.50
C ASP A 382 13.52 -4.21 0.61
N THR A 383 14.06 -4.20 -0.61
CA THR A 383 13.90 -3.10 -1.58
C THR A 383 12.44 -2.85 -1.94
N ARG A 384 11.67 -3.91 -2.17
CA ARG A 384 10.23 -3.82 -2.49
C ARG A 384 9.44 -3.41 -1.26
N ALA A 385 9.75 -3.95 -0.10
CA ALA A 385 9.12 -3.58 1.17
C ALA A 385 9.30 -2.09 1.49
N TYR A 386 10.51 -1.55 1.36
CA TYR A 386 10.74 -0.11 1.54
C TYR A 386 9.90 0.75 0.59
N LYS A 387 9.83 0.37 -0.70
CA LYS A 387 8.98 1.08 -1.66
C LYS A 387 7.51 1.03 -1.26
N GLN A 388 7.04 -0.14 -0.83
CA GLN A 388 5.64 -0.35 -0.42
C GLN A 388 5.28 0.48 0.82
N PHE A 389 6.07 0.40 1.90
CA PHE A 389 5.80 1.19 3.11
C PHE A 389 5.96 2.69 2.86
N GLY A 390 6.91 3.10 2.03
CA GLY A 390 7.06 4.52 1.63
C GLY A 390 5.87 5.07 0.83
N ASN A 391 5.18 4.24 0.06
CA ASN A 391 3.95 4.61 -0.66
C ASN A 391 2.68 4.47 0.21
N SER A 392 2.74 3.71 1.30
CA SER A 392 1.56 3.44 2.12
C SER A 392 1.09 4.65 2.92
N VAL A 393 -0.08 4.51 3.53
CA VAL A 393 -0.66 5.46 4.48
C VAL A 393 -0.25 5.11 5.92
N VAL A 394 -0.36 6.06 6.86
CA VAL A 394 -0.33 5.75 8.29
C VAL A 394 -1.68 5.15 8.66
N VAL A 395 -1.68 3.85 9.01
CA VAL A 395 -2.91 3.07 9.23
C VAL A 395 -3.76 3.67 10.35
N ASP A 396 -3.13 4.19 11.42
CA ASP A 396 -3.85 4.79 12.55
C ASP A 396 -4.65 6.04 12.15
N VAL A 397 -4.15 6.85 11.22
CA VAL A 397 -4.90 7.98 10.66
C VAL A 397 -6.18 7.49 9.97
N MET A 398 -6.05 6.40 9.18
CA MET A 398 -7.19 5.80 8.49
C MET A 398 -8.19 5.15 9.44
N ARG A 399 -7.71 4.52 10.55
CA ARG A 399 -8.56 3.96 11.62
C ARG A 399 -9.47 5.02 12.23
N HIS A 400 -8.91 6.19 12.54
CA HIS A 400 -9.69 7.28 13.12
C HIS A 400 -10.70 7.85 12.12
N ALA A 401 -10.31 8.01 10.85
CA ALA A 401 -11.23 8.43 9.81
C ALA A 401 -12.36 7.41 9.59
N ALA A 402 -12.03 6.11 9.48
CA ALA A 402 -13.01 5.04 9.33
C ALA A 402 -13.99 4.95 10.52
N LYS A 403 -13.49 5.13 11.75
CA LYS A 403 -14.28 5.08 12.98
C LYS A 403 -15.41 6.13 13.00
N ILE A 404 -15.14 7.34 12.53
CA ILE A 404 -16.15 8.42 12.50
C ILE A 404 -17.00 8.37 11.23
N MET A 405 -16.50 7.78 10.15
CA MET A 405 -17.19 7.70 8.86
C MET A 405 -18.22 6.55 8.81
N ALA A 406 -17.85 5.35 9.26
CA ALA A 406 -18.66 4.15 9.13
C ALA A 406 -20.06 4.24 9.78
N PRO A 407 -20.25 4.88 10.95
CA PRO A 407 -21.57 5.03 11.54
C PRO A 407 -22.52 5.96 10.77
N LYS A 408 -22.03 6.74 9.82
CA LYS A 408 -22.79 7.75 9.04
C LYS A 408 -23.27 7.23 7.66
N LEU A 409 -23.10 5.93 7.38
CA LEU A 409 -23.47 5.30 6.10
C LEU A 409 -24.99 5.08 5.93
#